data_6aadbc3b8b0c0cfdf5e8b2c02bd27030
#
_entry.id   6aadbc3b8b0c0cfdf5e8b2c02bd27030
#
_cell.length_a   1.000
_cell.length_b   1.000
_cell.length_c   1.000
_cell.angle_alpha   90.00
_cell.angle_beta   90.00
_cell.angle_gamma   90.00
#
_symmetry.space_group_name_H-M   'P 1'
#
loop_
_entity.id
_entity.type
_entity.pdbx_description
1 polymer ?
#
loop_
_entity_poly.entity_id
_entity_poly.type
_entity_poly.pdbx_seq_one_letter_code
_entity_poly.pdbx_strand_id
1 'polypeptide(L)'
;MARIISSVNVNGIRAATGKTGKGMLEWLAVTEADIICLQETRATDDQTRKALAPVLDAGWFLAHAEPGAKGRAGVGILSRREPTRVRIGFGSTEFDGVGRYVEADFDDVTVASVYVHTGEADTPMQDEKYRFLGELGGHMKAQTRDFVICGDWNVAHTELDIKNWKGNVKNSGFLPGERAWIDEMLAAGYVDVVRQLHPGVPGPYSWWSYRGRAYDNDAGWRIDAVYTTEDIASRAVSARVEKAAEYALRWSDHAPVTVEFADKAPEPVVIPAPTGTAGGAETVSALD
;
A
#
# COMPACT_ATOMS: atom_id res chain seq x y z
N MET A 1 2.76 -4.02 20.16
CA MET A 1 3.19 -2.61 20.02
C MET A 1 2.46 -1.98 18.86
N ALA A 2 1.94 -0.77 19.04
CA ALA A 2 1.44 0.01 17.92
C ALA A 2 2.49 0.04 16.81
N ARG A 3 2.09 -0.06 15.58
CA ARG A 3 2.99 -0.06 14.41
C ARG A 3 2.51 0.92 13.37
N ILE A 4 3.45 1.63 12.81
CA ILE A 4 3.20 2.49 11.66
C ILE A 4 3.93 1.89 10.47
N ILE A 5 3.19 1.51 9.44
CA ILE A 5 3.71 0.90 8.22
C ILE A 5 3.44 1.84 7.05
N SER A 6 4.47 2.16 6.29
CA SER A 6 4.35 2.96 5.07
C SER A 6 4.70 2.13 3.85
N SER A 7 4.00 2.35 2.75
CA SER A 7 4.32 1.83 1.42
C SER A 7 4.59 2.97 0.47
N VAL A 8 5.66 2.90 -0.32
CA VAL A 8 5.96 3.93 -1.30
C VAL A 8 6.75 3.40 -2.49
N ASN A 9 6.22 3.62 -3.69
CA ASN A 9 6.98 3.48 -4.92
C ASN A 9 7.89 4.71 -5.06
N VAL A 10 9.22 4.49 -5.02
CA VAL A 10 10.21 5.56 -5.04
C VAL A 10 10.63 6.01 -6.44
N ASN A 11 10.18 5.31 -7.48
CA ASN A 11 10.48 5.59 -8.88
C ASN A 11 11.99 5.83 -9.13
N GLY A 12 12.82 5.01 -8.48
CA GLY A 12 14.28 5.06 -8.53
C GLY A 12 14.91 5.70 -7.30
N ILE A 13 15.39 4.84 -6.39
CA ILE A 13 15.93 5.25 -5.08
C ILE A 13 17.03 6.31 -5.18
N ARG A 14 17.92 6.20 -6.17
CA ARG A 14 19.02 7.16 -6.37
C ARG A 14 18.54 8.56 -6.79
N ALA A 15 17.42 8.62 -7.52
CA ALA A 15 16.82 9.90 -7.90
C ALA A 15 16.06 10.51 -6.71
N ALA A 16 15.34 9.69 -5.96
CA ALA A 16 14.56 10.13 -4.81
C ALA A 16 15.44 10.66 -3.65
N THR A 17 16.64 10.07 -3.46
CA THR A 17 17.59 10.44 -2.39
C THR A 17 18.75 11.34 -2.85
N GLY A 18 18.88 11.62 -4.15
CA GLY A 18 20.00 12.40 -4.70
C GLY A 18 19.99 13.87 -4.25
N LYS A 19 21.10 14.61 -4.52
CA LYS A 19 21.25 16.03 -4.15
C LYS A 19 20.24 16.97 -4.83
N THR A 20 19.71 16.56 -5.96
CA THR A 20 18.54 17.14 -6.62
C THR A 20 17.27 16.41 -6.24
N GLY A 21 17.40 15.40 -5.45
CA GLY A 21 16.34 14.55 -4.95
C GLY A 21 15.53 15.35 -3.94
N LYS A 22 14.45 15.25 -3.99
CA LYS A 22 13.26 15.99 -3.77
C LYS A 22 12.65 15.71 -2.40
N GLY A 23 13.45 15.36 -1.41
CA GLY A 23 12.99 15.32 -0.04
C GLY A 23 12.71 13.90 0.51
N MET A 24 13.12 12.81 -0.17
CA MET A 24 12.93 11.47 0.42
C MET A 24 13.75 11.28 1.70
N LEU A 25 15.00 11.76 1.73
CA LEU A 25 15.82 11.65 2.95
C LEU A 25 15.28 12.53 4.08
N GLU A 26 14.76 13.71 3.75
CA GLU A 26 14.08 14.59 4.69
C GLU A 26 12.80 13.94 5.22
N TRP A 27 12.02 13.30 4.37
CA TRP A 27 10.86 12.52 4.79
C TRP A 27 11.26 11.35 5.70
N LEU A 28 12.30 10.59 5.35
CA LEU A 28 12.82 9.51 6.16
C LEU A 28 13.33 9.96 7.54
N ALA A 29 13.84 11.18 7.62
CA ALA A 29 14.34 11.76 8.88
C ALA A 29 13.23 12.10 9.88
N VAL A 30 12.01 12.37 9.40
CA VAL A 30 10.89 12.82 10.24
C VAL A 30 9.73 11.81 10.29
N THR A 31 9.75 10.77 9.47
CA THR A 31 8.68 9.77 9.46
C THR A 31 8.60 9.03 10.80
N GLU A 32 7.37 8.81 11.26
CA GLU A 32 7.08 7.97 12.43
C GLU A 32 6.98 6.49 12.07
N ALA A 33 7.11 6.13 10.78
CA ALA A 33 7.01 4.74 10.35
C ALA A 33 8.04 3.84 11.04
N ASP A 34 7.59 2.68 11.49
CA ASP A 34 8.44 1.61 12.02
C ASP A 34 8.98 0.72 10.88
N ILE A 35 8.15 0.54 9.83
CA ILE A 35 8.45 -0.29 8.67
C ILE A 35 8.04 0.48 7.42
N ILE A 36 8.91 0.47 6.41
CA ILE A 36 8.66 1.13 5.12
C ILE A 36 8.90 0.13 4.00
N CYS A 37 7.85 -0.17 3.24
CA CYS A 37 7.90 -1.00 2.04
C CYS A 37 8.20 -0.12 0.82
N LEU A 38 9.29 -0.41 0.12
CA LEU A 38 9.77 0.34 -1.04
C LEU A 38 9.50 -0.43 -2.32
N GLN A 39 9.02 0.24 -3.36
CA GLN A 39 8.88 -0.32 -4.69
C GLN A 39 9.66 0.53 -5.70
N GLU A 40 10.04 -0.10 -6.79
CA GLU A 40 10.82 0.51 -7.88
C GLU A 40 12.11 1.20 -7.41
N THR A 41 12.91 0.49 -6.60
CA THR A 41 14.25 0.99 -6.21
C THR A 41 15.14 1.20 -7.43
N ARG A 42 14.97 0.40 -8.51
CA ARG A 42 15.67 0.47 -9.80
C ARG A 42 17.20 0.54 -9.65
N ALA A 43 17.72 -0.10 -8.63
CA ALA A 43 19.12 -0.05 -8.23
C ALA A 43 19.57 -1.40 -7.68
N THR A 44 20.87 -1.72 -7.79
CA THR A 44 21.46 -2.88 -7.13
C THR A 44 21.43 -2.72 -5.60
N ASP A 45 21.71 -3.81 -4.86
CA ASP A 45 21.76 -3.74 -3.39
C ASP A 45 22.80 -2.71 -2.92
N ASP A 46 24.00 -2.73 -3.48
CA ASP A 46 25.05 -1.75 -3.15
C ASP A 46 24.63 -0.29 -3.43
N GLN A 47 23.96 -0.07 -4.56
CA GLN A 47 23.47 1.27 -4.93
C GLN A 47 22.35 1.72 -4.01
N THR A 48 21.47 0.80 -3.61
CA THR A 48 20.36 1.08 -2.71
C THR A 48 20.88 1.38 -1.31
N ARG A 49 21.80 0.56 -0.77
CA ARG A 49 22.47 0.81 0.51
C ARG A 49 23.20 2.15 0.53
N LYS A 50 23.93 2.46 -0.53
CA LYS A 50 24.64 3.75 -0.65
C LYS A 50 23.65 4.93 -0.67
N ALA A 51 22.53 4.81 -1.35
CA ALA A 51 21.49 5.85 -1.40
C ALA A 51 20.80 6.06 -0.04
N LEU A 52 20.67 5.00 0.76
CA LEU A 52 20.04 4.98 2.06
C LEU A 52 21.04 5.04 3.23
N ALA A 53 22.33 5.26 2.96
CA ALA A 53 23.38 5.25 3.99
C ALA A 53 23.01 6.12 5.23
N PRO A 54 22.48 7.36 5.10
CA PRO A 54 22.14 8.16 6.28
C PRO A 54 21.11 7.50 7.20
N VAL A 55 20.18 6.71 6.66
CA VAL A 55 19.15 6.01 7.47
C VAL A 55 19.73 4.71 8.05
N LEU A 56 20.54 3.99 7.28
CA LEU A 56 21.19 2.76 7.74
C LEU A 56 22.19 3.07 8.86
N ASP A 57 22.97 4.14 8.73
CA ASP A 57 23.89 4.61 9.76
C ASP A 57 23.15 5.08 11.04
N ALA A 58 21.87 5.49 10.89
CA ALA A 58 20.98 5.81 12.01
C ALA A 58 20.33 4.56 12.65
N GLY A 59 20.71 3.35 12.21
CA GLY A 59 20.29 2.08 12.82
C GLY A 59 19.08 1.40 12.18
N TRP A 60 18.66 1.82 10.99
CA TRP A 60 17.64 1.10 10.24
C TRP A 60 18.22 -0.14 9.56
N PHE A 61 17.39 -1.17 9.42
CA PHE A 61 17.69 -2.40 8.70
C PHE A 61 17.09 -2.35 7.30
N LEU A 62 17.78 -2.93 6.32
CA LEU A 62 17.30 -3.03 4.94
C LEU A 62 17.30 -4.49 4.49
N ALA A 63 16.11 -5.00 4.13
CA ALA A 63 15.95 -6.17 3.28
C ALA A 63 15.64 -5.68 1.86
N HIS A 64 16.36 -6.17 0.85
CA HIS A 64 16.23 -5.68 -0.52
C HIS A 64 16.28 -6.82 -1.54
N ALA A 65 15.33 -6.85 -2.45
CA ALA A 65 15.33 -7.71 -3.63
C ALA A 65 15.75 -6.89 -4.84
N GLU A 66 16.95 -7.13 -5.34
CA GLU A 66 17.48 -6.44 -6.51
C GLU A 66 16.63 -6.68 -7.75
N PRO A 67 16.51 -5.69 -8.65
CA PRO A 67 15.88 -5.88 -9.93
C PRO A 67 16.64 -6.89 -10.80
N GLY A 68 15.94 -7.84 -11.41
CA GLY A 68 16.52 -8.78 -12.36
C GLY A 68 17.02 -8.13 -13.67
N ALA A 69 16.57 -6.91 -13.95
CA ALA A 69 16.99 -6.11 -15.09
C ALA A 69 17.24 -4.66 -14.70
N LYS A 70 18.32 -4.08 -15.24
CA LYS A 70 18.75 -2.71 -14.94
C LYS A 70 17.62 -1.69 -15.16
N GLY A 71 17.37 -0.87 -14.14
CA GLY A 71 16.42 0.25 -14.21
C GLY A 71 14.95 -0.13 -14.13
N ARG A 72 14.63 -1.38 -13.77
CA ARG A 72 13.24 -1.86 -13.62
C ARG A 72 13.07 -2.52 -12.27
N ALA A 73 11.85 -2.43 -11.70
CA ALA A 73 11.51 -3.09 -10.43
C ALA A 73 12.50 -2.79 -9.29
N GLY A 74 12.73 -3.78 -8.43
CA GLY A 74 13.47 -3.66 -7.18
C GLY A 74 12.53 -3.27 -6.04
N VAL A 75 12.45 -4.11 -5.00
CA VAL A 75 11.62 -3.85 -3.83
C VAL A 75 12.45 -3.97 -2.56
N GLY A 76 12.05 -3.27 -1.51
CA GLY A 76 12.76 -3.32 -0.24
C GLY A 76 11.85 -3.13 0.96
N ILE A 77 12.36 -3.50 2.11
CA ILE A 77 11.76 -3.21 3.41
C ILE A 77 12.82 -2.54 4.27
N LEU A 78 12.57 -1.29 4.66
CA LEU A 78 13.31 -0.61 5.73
C LEU A 78 12.57 -0.84 7.03
N SER A 79 13.28 -1.13 8.12
CA SER A 79 12.67 -1.28 9.43
C SER A 79 13.57 -0.75 10.55
N ARG A 80 12.95 -0.19 11.61
CA ARG A 80 13.67 0.26 12.82
C ARG A 80 14.11 -0.92 13.69
N ARG A 81 13.50 -2.09 13.54
CA ARG A 81 13.84 -3.33 14.23
C ARG A 81 14.36 -4.33 13.25
N GLU A 82 15.36 -5.10 13.65
CA GLU A 82 15.87 -6.21 12.83
C GLU A 82 14.79 -7.28 12.66
N PRO A 83 14.49 -7.68 11.39
CA PRO A 83 13.59 -8.79 11.15
C PRO A 83 14.24 -10.12 11.59
N THR A 84 13.44 -11.03 12.12
CA THR A 84 13.91 -12.36 12.53
C THR A 84 14.21 -13.26 11.33
N ARG A 85 13.61 -12.96 10.18
CA ARG A 85 13.84 -13.69 8.92
C ARG A 85 13.51 -12.78 7.73
N VAL A 86 14.26 -12.95 6.64
CA VAL A 86 13.99 -12.30 5.35
C VAL A 86 13.90 -13.37 4.27
N ARG A 87 12.92 -13.22 3.38
CA ARG A 87 12.74 -14.07 2.19
C ARG A 87 12.61 -13.19 0.96
N ILE A 88 13.38 -13.48 -0.09
CA ILE A 88 13.28 -12.84 -1.40
C ILE A 88 12.59 -13.82 -2.34
N GLY A 89 11.56 -13.34 -3.04
CA GLY A 89 10.68 -14.20 -3.84
C GLY A 89 9.63 -14.90 -2.99
N PHE A 90 8.68 -15.52 -3.67
CA PHE A 90 7.54 -16.23 -3.06
C PHE A 90 7.39 -17.68 -3.55
N GLY A 91 8.44 -18.24 -4.14
CA GLY A 91 8.49 -19.62 -4.64
C GLY A 91 8.10 -19.78 -6.11
N SER A 92 8.03 -18.69 -6.85
CA SER A 92 7.77 -18.69 -8.29
C SER A 92 9.02 -19.04 -9.08
N THR A 93 8.92 -19.97 -10.02
CA THR A 93 10.01 -20.28 -10.95
C THR A 93 10.18 -19.20 -12.03
N GLU A 94 9.13 -18.44 -12.34
CA GLU A 94 9.13 -17.36 -13.33
C GLU A 94 9.54 -16.01 -12.71
N PHE A 95 9.08 -15.72 -11.47
CA PHE A 95 9.13 -14.38 -10.90
C PHE A 95 10.10 -14.20 -9.73
N ASP A 96 10.62 -15.26 -9.14
CA ASP A 96 11.69 -15.12 -8.16
C ASP A 96 12.97 -14.62 -8.85
N GLY A 97 13.66 -13.70 -8.25
CA GLY A 97 14.86 -13.09 -8.84
C GLY A 97 14.62 -11.93 -9.80
N VAL A 98 13.37 -11.54 -10.09
CA VAL A 98 13.10 -10.33 -10.90
C VAL A 98 12.95 -9.06 -10.05
N GLY A 99 13.08 -9.17 -8.71
CA GLY A 99 13.07 -8.03 -7.80
C GLY A 99 11.68 -7.41 -7.60
N ARG A 100 10.64 -8.24 -7.53
CA ARG A 100 9.25 -7.77 -7.36
C ARG A 100 8.62 -8.13 -6.03
N TYR A 101 9.31 -8.91 -5.20
CA TYR A 101 8.78 -9.37 -3.93
C TYR A 101 9.90 -9.58 -2.90
N VAL A 102 9.70 -9.08 -1.70
CA VAL A 102 10.49 -9.39 -0.50
C VAL A 102 9.56 -9.38 0.71
N GLU A 103 9.78 -10.31 1.63
CA GLU A 103 9.06 -10.35 2.91
C GLU A 103 10.01 -10.49 4.09
N ALA A 104 9.61 -9.95 5.22
CA ALA A 104 10.35 -9.95 6.46
C ALA A 104 9.44 -10.37 7.63
N ASP A 105 9.91 -11.32 8.43
CA ASP A 105 9.22 -11.75 9.65
C ASP A 105 9.66 -10.85 10.80
N PHE A 106 8.69 -10.32 11.49
CA PHE A 106 8.81 -9.73 12.81
C PHE A 106 8.12 -10.66 13.82
N ASP A 107 8.27 -10.44 15.12
CA ASP A 107 7.85 -11.41 16.15
C ASP A 107 6.44 -12.00 15.92
N ASP A 108 5.47 -11.15 15.62
CA ASP A 108 4.05 -11.47 15.53
C ASP A 108 3.45 -11.35 14.12
N VAL A 109 4.17 -10.76 13.15
CA VAL A 109 3.64 -10.49 11.81
C VAL A 109 4.71 -10.67 10.74
N THR A 110 4.29 -11.11 9.57
CA THR A 110 5.09 -11.05 8.35
C THR A 110 4.68 -9.81 7.54
N VAL A 111 5.65 -9.00 7.13
CA VAL A 111 5.43 -7.83 6.27
C VAL A 111 6.10 -8.07 4.92
N ALA A 112 5.36 -7.84 3.84
CA ALA A 112 5.88 -7.98 2.48
C ALA A 112 5.80 -6.67 1.69
N SER A 113 6.79 -6.44 0.83
CA SER A 113 6.79 -5.39 -0.18
C SER A 113 6.68 -6.03 -1.56
N VAL A 114 5.69 -5.61 -2.34
CA VAL A 114 5.42 -6.14 -3.68
C VAL A 114 5.35 -5.02 -4.72
N TYR A 115 5.84 -5.31 -5.91
CA TYR A 115 5.68 -4.46 -7.09
C TYR A 115 5.04 -5.28 -8.22
N VAL A 116 3.77 -5.02 -8.47
CA VAL A 116 3.06 -5.56 -9.63
C VAL A 116 3.35 -4.66 -10.83
N HIS A 117 3.93 -5.20 -11.87
CA HIS A 117 4.28 -4.38 -13.04
C HIS A 117 3.05 -3.85 -13.77
N THR A 118 3.21 -2.70 -14.40
CA THR A 118 2.21 -2.17 -15.32
C THR A 118 2.06 -3.14 -16.50
N GLY A 119 0.88 -3.65 -16.75
CA GLY A 119 0.58 -4.40 -17.96
C GLY A 119 0.35 -3.45 -19.15
N GLU A 120 0.07 -4.03 -20.28
CA GLU A 120 -0.43 -3.34 -21.46
C GLU A 120 -1.55 -4.20 -22.07
N ALA A 121 -2.76 -3.66 -22.10
CA ALA A 121 -3.95 -4.40 -22.55
C ALA A 121 -3.72 -5.05 -23.93
N ASP A 122 -4.20 -6.28 -24.09
CA ASP A 122 -4.12 -7.07 -25.32
C ASP A 122 -2.67 -7.38 -25.79
N THR A 123 -1.71 -7.41 -24.86
CA THR A 123 -0.30 -7.76 -25.13
C THR A 123 0.22 -8.86 -24.20
N PRO A 124 1.34 -9.53 -24.56
CA PRO A 124 2.00 -10.50 -23.67
C PRO A 124 2.40 -9.95 -22.28
N MET A 125 2.58 -8.61 -22.16
CA MET A 125 2.86 -7.98 -20.87
C MET A 125 1.65 -8.08 -19.93
N GLN A 126 0.42 -8.00 -20.46
CA GLN A 126 -0.78 -8.18 -19.66
C GLN A 126 -0.93 -9.64 -19.23
N ASP A 127 -0.59 -10.59 -20.10
CA ASP A 127 -0.62 -12.02 -19.77
C ASP A 127 0.43 -12.34 -18.67
N GLU A 128 1.62 -11.75 -18.75
CA GLU A 128 2.65 -11.85 -17.70
C GLU A 128 2.11 -11.32 -16.36
N LYS A 129 1.44 -10.17 -16.38
CA LYS A 129 0.83 -9.59 -15.16
C LYS A 129 -0.22 -10.53 -14.56
N TYR A 130 -1.08 -11.14 -15.36
CA TYR A 130 -2.06 -12.08 -14.86
C TYR A 130 -1.41 -13.35 -14.27
N ARG A 131 -0.32 -13.87 -14.88
CA ARG A 131 0.42 -15.00 -14.28
C ARG A 131 1.04 -14.60 -12.94
N PHE A 132 1.68 -13.42 -12.88
CA PHE A 132 2.23 -12.90 -11.62
C PHE A 132 1.17 -12.79 -10.53
N LEU A 133 0.03 -12.19 -10.83
CA LEU A 133 -1.09 -12.05 -9.90
C LEU A 133 -1.64 -13.42 -9.46
N GLY A 134 -1.76 -14.38 -10.38
CA GLY A 134 -2.22 -15.74 -10.08
C GLY A 134 -1.30 -16.47 -9.10
N GLU A 135 0.01 -16.45 -9.33
CA GLU A 135 0.98 -17.09 -8.45
C GLU A 135 1.10 -16.36 -7.10
N LEU A 136 1.11 -15.03 -7.11
CA LEU A 136 1.10 -14.21 -5.89
C LEU A 136 -0.15 -14.47 -5.05
N GLY A 137 -1.33 -14.57 -5.69
CA GLY A 137 -2.58 -14.89 -5.01
C GLY A 137 -2.55 -16.28 -4.36
N GLY A 138 -1.93 -17.26 -5.00
CA GLY A 138 -1.66 -18.56 -4.41
C GLY A 138 -0.79 -18.49 -3.15
N HIS A 139 0.30 -17.71 -3.23
CA HIS A 139 1.19 -17.47 -2.09
C HIS A 139 0.47 -16.75 -0.93
N MET A 140 -0.31 -15.72 -1.24
CA MET A 140 -1.10 -14.99 -0.23
C MET A 140 -2.08 -15.92 0.48
N LYS A 141 -2.84 -16.74 -0.24
CA LYS A 141 -3.80 -17.70 0.33
C LYS A 141 -3.15 -18.78 1.19
N ALA A 142 -1.87 -19.08 0.96
CA ALA A 142 -1.12 -20.07 1.74
C ALA A 142 -0.54 -19.50 3.04
N GLN A 143 -0.70 -18.21 3.32
CA GLN A 143 -0.20 -17.61 4.56
C GLN A 143 -0.95 -18.14 5.76
N THR A 144 -0.20 -18.48 6.80
CA THR A 144 -0.76 -19.02 8.07
C THR A 144 -0.48 -18.12 9.27
N ARG A 145 0.25 -17.03 9.07
CA ARG A 145 0.58 -16.01 10.07
C ARG A 145 -0.21 -14.74 9.79
N ASP A 146 -0.26 -13.86 10.76
CA ASP A 146 -0.63 -12.48 10.55
C ASP A 146 0.27 -11.88 9.46
N PHE A 147 -0.36 -11.28 8.44
CA PHE A 147 0.31 -10.88 7.23
C PHE A 147 -0.11 -9.48 6.79
N VAL A 148 0.88 -8.67 6.47
CA VAL A 148 0.71 -7.34 5.86
C VAL A 148 1.47 -7.34 4.55
N ILE A 149 0.79 -7.07 3.44
CA ILE A 149 1.43 -6.92 2.14
C ILE A 149 1.17 -5.52 1.59
N CYS A 150 2.24 -4.77 1.45
CA CYS A 150 2.24 -3.42 0.95
C CYS A 150 2.80 -3.38 -0.46
N GLY A 151 2.25 -2.53 -1.31
CA GLY A 151 2.85 -2.44 -2.63
C GLY A 151 2.17 -1.47 -3.59
N ASP A 152 2.88 -1.27 -4.69
CA ASP A 152 2.32 -0.75 -5.92
C ASP A 152 1.73 -1.93 -6.71
N TRP A 153 0.43 -2.02 -6.69
CA TRP A 153 -0.31 -3.10 -7.35
C TRP A 153 -0.55 -2.81 -8.83
N ASN A 154 -0.34 -1.56 -9.24
CA ASN A 154 -0.68 -1.11 -10.59
C ASN A 154 -2.12 -1.50 -11.01
N VAL A 155 -3.03 -1.59 -10.03
CA VAL A 155 -4.46 -1.87 -10.22
C VAL A 155 -5.27 -0.95 -9.32
N ALA A 156 -6.19 -0.20 -9.91
CA ALA A 156 -7.28 0.47 -9.23
C ALA A 156 -8.46 -0.50 -9.14
N HIS A 157 -8.92 -0.81 -7.94
CA HIS A 157 -9.94 -1.83 -7.71
C HIS A 157 -11.33 -1.41 -8.17
N THR A 158 -11.76 -0.23 -7.73
CA THR A 158 -13.10 0.29 -7.98
C THR A 158 -13.08 1.64 -8.70
N GLU A 159 -14.23 2.13 -9.07
CA GLU A 159 -14.39 3.46 -9.66
C GLU A 159 -13.98 4.60 -8.72
N LEU A 160 -14.01 4.34 -7.41
CA LEU A 160 -13.51 5.28 -6.39
C LEU A 160 -11.99 5.41 -6.39
N ASP A 161 -11.28 4.43 -6.95
CA ASP A 161 -9.83 4.34 -6.91
C ASP A 161 -9.15 5.04 -8.10
N ILE A 162 -9.91 5.61 -9.00
CA ILE A 162 -9.40 6.28 -10.19
C ILE A 162 -10.30 7.45 -10.59
N LYS A 163 -9.73 8.65 -10.69
CA LYS A 163 -10.49 9.87 -11.01
C LYS A 163 -11.25 9.79 -12.33
N ASN A 164 -10.63 9.30 -13.38
CA ASN A 164 -11.17 9.26 -14.74
C ASN A 164 -11.50 7.82 -15.19
N TRP A 165 -12.20 7.06 -14.35
CA TRP A 165 -12.44 5.63 -14.56
C TRP A 165 -13.11 5.30 -15.91
N LYS A 166 -14.06 6.12 -16.38
CA LYS A 166 -14.78 5.87 -17.65
C LYS A 166 -13.85 5.78 -18.87
N GLY A 167 -12.78 6.58 -18.87
CA GLY A 167 -11.79 6.57 -19.95
C GLY A 167 -10.77 5.44 -19.82
N ASN A 168 -10.75 4.71 -18.71
CA ASN A 168 -9.73 3.72 -18.40
C ASN A 168 -10.22 2.27 -18.33
N VAL A 169 -11.50 2.00 -18.58
CA VAL A 169 -12.10 0.65 -18.48
C VAL A 169 -11.47 -0.41 -19.40
N LYS A 170 -10.71 0.03 -20.41
CA LYS A 170 -9.97 -0.84 -21.34
C LYS A 170 -8.45 -0.75 -21.16
N ASN A 171 -7.99 -0.02 -20.16
CA ASN A 171 -6.56 0.17 -19.93
C ASN A 171 -6.08 -0.75 -18.80
N SER A 172 -4.85 -1.26 -18.94
CA SER A 172 -4.19 -1.96 -17.84
C SER A 172 -4.18 -1.11 -16.58
N GLY A 173 -4.35 -1.76 -15.44
CA GLY A 173 -4.56 -1.11 -14.15
C GLY A 173 -6.04 -0.89 -13.81
N PHE A 174 -6.97 -1.09 -14.77
CA PHE A 174 -8.41 -1.02 -14.51
C PHE A 174 -9.23 -2.04 -15.33
N LEU A 175 -8.57 -3.07 -15.85
CA LEU A 175 -9.23 -4.14 -16.60
C LEU A 175 -10.11 -4.99 -15.66
N PRO A 176 -11.24 -5.54 -16.16
CA PRO A 176 -12.13 -6.39 -15.36
C PRO A 176 -11.42 -7.57 -14.69
N GLY A 177 -10.47 -8.21 -15.37
CA GLY A 177 -9.71 -9.34 -14.80
C GLY A 177 -8.77 -8.95 -13.66
N GLU A 178 -8.17 -7.76 -13.73
CA GLU A 178 -7.33 -7.23 -12.63
C GLU A 178 -8.17 -6.90 -11.39
N ARG A 179 -9.31 -6.29 -11.59
CA ARG A 179 -10.26 -5.94 -10.52
C ARG A 179 -10.86 -7.21 -9.87
N ALA A 180 -11.23 -8.19 -10.69
CA ALA A 180 -11.74 -9.47 -10.20
C ALA A 180 -10.71 -10.24 -9.36
N TRP A 181 -9.41 -10.12 -9.66
CA TRP A 181 -8.36 -10.69 -8.84
C TRP A 181 -8.33 -10.06 -7.44
N ILE A 182 -8.53 -8.75 -7.33
CA ILE A 182 -8.62 -8.09 -6.01
C ILE A 182 -9.88 -8.59 -5.28
N ASP A 183 -11.03 -8.69 -5.95
CA ASP A 183 -12.26 -9.27 -5.36
C ASP A 183 -11.99 -10.68 -4.80
N GLU A 184 -11.21 -11.50 -5.53
CA GLU A 184 -10.84 -12.84 -5.09
C GLU A 184 -9.95 -12.82 -3.83
N MET A 185 -9.02 -11.89 -3.72
CA MET A 185 -8.18 -11.75 -2.52
C MET A 185 -9.00 -11.27 -1.31
N LEU A 186 -9.92 -10.34 -1.51
CA LEU A 186 -10.83 -9.89 -0.45
C LEU A 186 -11.75 -11.06 0.00
N ALA A 187 -12.27 -11.84 -0.94
CA ALA A 187 -13.07 -13.03 -0.62
C ALA A 187 -12.25 -14.14 0.10
N ALA A 188 -10.93 -14.14 -0.06
CA ALA A 188 -10.02 -15.05 0.63
C ALA A 188 -9.64 -14.58 2.05
N GLY A 189 -10.23 -13.49 2.56
CA GLY A 189 -10.02 -12.96 3.92
C GLY A 189 -8.96 -11.88 4.03
N TYR A 190 -8.48 -11.32 2.90
CA TYR A 190 -7.67 -10.11 2.95
C TYR A 190 -8.53 -8.87 3.04
N VAL A 191 -8.00 -7.84 3.67
CA VAL A 191 -8.68 -6.54 3.84
C VAL A 191 -7.81 -5.44 3.24
N ASP A 192 -8.39 -4.63 2.36
CA ASP A 192 -7.80 -3.35 1.93
C ASP A 192 -8.01 -2.33 3.06
N VAL A 193 -6.99 -2.15 3.89
CA VAL A 193 -7.08 -1.33 5.10
C VAL A 193 -7.30 0.14 4.77
N VAL A 194 -6.71 0.63 3.70
CA VAL A 194 -6.88 2.02 3.29
C VAL A 194 -8.33 2.26 2.87
N ARG A 195 -8.92 1.35 2.10
CA ARG A 195 -10.33 1.44 1.70
C ARG A 195 -11.28 1.23 2.88
N GLN A 196 -10.95 0.33 3.80
CA GLN A 196 -11.73 0.13 5.05
C GLN A 196 -11.85 1.43 5.86
N LEU A 197 -10.75 2.19 5.96
CA LEU A 197 -10.71 3.44 6.74
C LEU A 197 -11.24 4.66 5.95
N HIS A 198 -11.44 4.54 4.64
CA HIS A 198 -12.00 5.57 3.77
C HIS A 198 -13.20 5.04 2.96
N PRO A 199 -14.26 4.54 3.61
CA PRO A 199 -15.38 3.91 2.92
C PRO A 199 -16.15 4.93 2.09
N GLY A 200 -16.43 4.59 0.83
CA GLY A 200 -17.25 5.42 -0.06
C GLY A 200 -16.62 6.75 -0.52
N VAL A 201 -15.37 7.01 -0.18
CA VAL A 201 -14.68 8.26 -0.55
C VAL A 201 -13.83 8.03 -1.82
N PRO A 202 -13.92 8.91 -2.85
CA PRO A 202 -12.99 8.88 -3.98
C PRO A 202 -11.53 9.04 -3.53
N GLY A 203 -10.65 8.18 -4.03
CA GLY A 203 -9.28 8.10 -3.54
C GLY A 203 -9.21 7.40 -2.16
N PRO A 204 -8.32 7.84 -1.23
CA PRO A 204 -7.25 8.82 -1.46
C PRO A 204 -6.24 8.31 -2.52
N TYR A 205 -5.98 9.11 -3.53
CA TYR A 205 -5.09 8.71 -4.62
C TYR A 205 -3.65 8.69 -4.15
N SER A 206 -2.87 7.74 -4.67
CA SER A 206 -1.46 7.56 -4.33
C SER A 206 -0.50 7.84 -5.48
N TRP A 207 -0.99 7.86 -6.73
CA TRP A 207 -0.21 8.10 -7.93
C TRP A 207 -0.84 9.16 -8.84
N TRP A 208 0.00 9.99 -9.46
CA TRP A 208 -0.41 11.02 -10.43
C TRP A 208 0.57 11.09 -11.59
N SER A 209 0.06 10.98 -12.80
CA SER A 209 0.85 11.14 -14.01
C SER A 209 1.64 12.47 -14.02
N TYR A 210 2.82 12.44 -14.64
CA TYR A 210 3.59 13.66 -14.94
C TYR A 210 2.95 14.54 -16.02
N ARG A 211 1.91 14.04 -16.71
CA ARG A 211 1.26 14.72 -17.83
C ARG A 211 0.01 15.50 -17.35
N GLY A 212 -0.34 16.55 -18.09
CA GLY A 212 -1.66 17.16 -18.05
C GLY A 212 -2.06 17.81 -16.72
N ARG A 213 -1.13 18.24 -15.89
CA ARG A 213 -1.40 18.82 -14.56
C ARG A 213 -2.22 17.87 -13.65
N ALA A 214 -2.02 16.56 -13.82
CA ALA A 214 -2.77 15.54 -13.09
C ALA A 214 -2.65 15.73 -11.57
N TYR A 215 -1.47 16.09 -11.10
CA TYR A 215 -1.19 16.33 -9.68
C TYR A 215 -1.98 17.51 -9.10
N ASP A 216 -1.96 18.65 -9.79
CA ASP A 216 -2.65 19.88 -9.36
C ASP A 216 -4.18 19.71 -9.38
N ASN A 217 -4.69 18.97 -10.38
CA ASN A 217 -6.11 18.69 -10.56
C ASN A 217 -6.60 17.49 -9.73
N ASP A 218 -5.72 16.89 -8.95
CA ASP A 218 -5.96 15.64 -8.22
C ASP A 218 -6.58 14.53 -9.09
N ALA A 219 -6.12 14.44 -10.35
CA ALA A 219 -6.52 13.40 -11.30
C ALA A 219 -5.62 12.17 -11.12
N GLY A 220 -5.75 11.53 -9.97
CA GLY A 220 -4.92 10.43 -9.52
C GLY A 220 -5.58 9.06 -9.61
N TRP A 221 -4.75 8.06 -9.25
CA TRP A 221 -5.11 6.66 -9.08
C TRP A 221 -4.68 6.21 -7.68
N ARG A 222 -5.48 5.37 -7.05
CA ARG A 222 -5.08 4.64 -5.84
C ARG A 222 -4.66 3.24 -6.26
N ILE A 223 -3.39 3.09 -6.52
CA ILE A 223 -2.76 1.84 -6.97
C ILE A 223 -1.74 1.29 -5.98
N ASP A 224 -1.39 2.08 -4.98
CA ASP A 224 -0.63 1.63 -3.82
C ASP A 224 -1.63 1.27 -2.72
N ALA A 225 -1.55 0.04 -2.23
CA ALA A 225 -2.46 -0.46 -1.22
C ALA A 225 -1.75 -1.30 -0.15
N VAL A 226 -2.37 -1.38 1.01
CA VAL A 226 -1.96 -2.21 2.14
C VAL A 226 -3.07 -3.23 2.38
N TYR A 227 -2.81 -4.48 2.00
CA TYR A 227 -3.68 -5.61 2.30
C TYR A 227 -3.18 -6.34 3.54
N THR A 228 -4.10 -6.76 4.40
CA THR A 228 -3.75 -7.49 5.61
C THR A 228 -4.72 -8.64 5.86
N THR A 229 -4.31 -9.60 6.69
CA THR A 229 -5.24 -10.55 7.33
C THR A 229 -6.22 -9.80 8.24
N GLU A 230 -7.40 -10.39 8.51
CA GLU A 230 -8.48 -9.76 9.28
C GLU A 230 -8.06 -9.34 10.68
N ASP A 231 -7.26 -10.16 11.39
CA ASP A 231 -6.78 -9.82 12.74
C ASP A 231 -5.95 -8.54 12.76
N ILE A 232 -5.07 -8.34 11.78
CA ILE A 232 -4.30 -7.12 11.63
C ILE A 232 -5.20 -5.95 11.21
N ALA A 233 -6.12 -6.18 10.25
CA ALA A 233 -7.06 -5.15 9.79
C ALA A 233 -7.90 -4.58 10.94
N SER A 234 -8.30 -5.42 11.89
CA SER A 234 -9.07 -5.02 13.07
C SER A 234 -8.35 -4.02 13.97
N ARG A 235 -7.01 -3.96 13.88
CA ARG A 235 -6.14 -3.06 14.65
C ARG A 235 -5.85 -1.74 13.95
N ALA A 236 -6.26 -1.59 12.70
CA ALA A 236 -5.99 -0.38 11.93
C ALA A 236 -6.81 0.80 12.48
N VAL A 237 -6.13 1.89 12.83
CA VAL A 237 -6.74 3.09 13.45
C VAL A 237 -6.71 4.31 12.55
N SER A 238 -5.72 4.42 11.68
CA SER A 238 -5.64 5.51 10.71
C SER A 238 -4.92 5.08 9.43
N ALA A 239 -5.30 5.69 8.31
CA ALA A 239 -4.58 5.58 7.05
C ALA A 239 -4.54 6.95 6.37
N ARG A 240 -3.39 7.28 5.76
CA ARG A 240 -3.21 8.53 5.03
C ARG A 240 -2.32 8.35 3.81
N VAL A 241 -2.54 9.19 2.82
CA VAL A 241 -1.61 9.36 1.70
C VAL A 241 -0.87 10.67 1.91
N GLU A 242 0.46 10.60 2.01
CA GLU A 242 1.31 11.74 2.31
C GLU A 242 1.67 12.51 1.03
N LYS A 243 0.63 13.01 0.36
CA LYS A 243 0.76 13.82 -0.85
C LYS A 243 1.51 15.10 -0.54
N ALA A 244 2.61 15.40 -1.27
CA ALA A 244 3.32 16.66 -1.14
C ALA A 244 2.40 17.86 -1.45
N ALA A 245 2.58 18.98 -0.76
CA ALA A 245 1.71 20.14 -0.92
C ALA A 245 1.71 20.71 -2.35
N GLU A 246 2.83 20.58 -3.06
CA GLU A 246 3.01 21.09 -4.42
C GLU A 246 3.70 20.05 -5.31
N TYR A 247 3.42 20.11 -6.62
CA TYR A 247 4.07 19.27 -7.63
C TYR A 247 5.61 19.32 -7.55
N ALA A 248 6.17 20.48 -7.30
CA ALA A 248 7.61 20.68 -7.27
C ALA A 248 8.30 20.00 -6.07
N LEU A 249 7.55 19.72 -4.99
CA LEU A 249 8.07 19.12 -3.76
C LEU A 249 8.03 17.59 -3.77
N ARG A 250 7.39 16.99 -4.75
CA ARG A 250 7.31 15.52 -4.83
C ARG A 250 8.63 14.91 -5.30
N TRP A 251 9.06 13.88 -4.65
CA TRP A 251 10.27 13.13 -4.98
C TRP A 251 9.99 11.81 -5.73
N SER A 252 8.72 11.45 -5.88
CA SER A 252 8.22 10.36 -6.73
C SER A 252 6.92 10.81 -7.42
N ASP A 253 6.44 10.10 -8.41
CA ASP A 253 5.08 10.23 -8.95
C ASP A 253 4.04 9.52 -8.09
N HIS A 254 4.48 8.74 -7.10
CA HIS A 254 3.67 8.22 -6.02
C HIS A 254 3.87 9.04 -4.73
N ALA A 255 2.92 8.93 -3.82
CA ALA A 255 3.02 9.45 -2.45
C ALA A 255 3.02 8.27 -1.46
N PRO A 256 3.72 8.37 -0.31
CA PRO A 256 3.66 7.36 0.72
C PRO A 256 2.22 7.11 1.19
N VAL A 257 1.87 5.84 1.31
CA VAL A 257 0.63 5.37 1.92
C VAL A 257 0.98 4.83 3.29
N THR A 258 0.52 5.49 4.34
CA THR A 258 0.89 5.17 5.72
C THR A 258 -0.33 4.73 6.50
N VAL A 259 -0.20 3.59 7.18
CA VAL A 259 -1.25 2.99 8.02
C VAL A 259 -0.70 2.83 9.43
N GLU A 260 -1.50 3.21 10.40
CA GLU A 260 -1.23 3.03 11.82
C GLU A 260 -2.09 1.88 12.36
N PHE A 261 -1.45 0.96 13.08
CA PHE A 261 -2.08 -0.18 13.74
C PHE A 261 -1.86 -0.08 15.24
N ALA A 262 -2.95 -0.19 16.01
CA ALA A 262 -2.90 -0.29 17.46
C ALA A 262 -2.34 -1.65 17.93
N ASP A 263 -1.94 -1.73 19.20
CA ASP A 263 -1.49 -2.98 19.83
C ASP A 263 -2.60 -4.05 19.87
N LYS A 264 -3.82 -3.59 20.03
CA LYS A 264 -5.05 -4.39 20.09
C LYS A 264 -6.12 -3.71 19.25
N ALA A 265 -7.09 -4.47 18.82
CA ALA A 265 -8.27 -3.90 18.17
C ALA A 265 -8.91 -2.82 19.07
N PRO A 266 -9.30 -1.65 18.54
CA PRO A 266 -10.05 -0.65 19.29
C PRO A 266 -11.33 -1.28 19.85
N GLU A 267 -11.66 -0.96 21.08
CA GLU A 267 -12.94 -1.40 21.64
C GLU A 267 -14.08 -0.77 20.81
N PRO A 268 -15.15 -1.53 20.52
CA PRO A 268 -16.28 -0.98 19.78
C PRO A 268 -16.88 0.17 20.60
N VAL A 269 -17.08 1.32 19.95
CA VAL A 269 -17.76 2.46 20.56
C VAL A 269 -19.21 2.07 20.80
N VAL A 270 -19.56 1.78 22.03
CA VAL A 270 -20.94 1.53 22.44
C VAL A 270 -21.66 2.90 22.44
N ILE A 271 -22.39 3.18 21.37
CA ILE A 271 -23.29 4.34 21.36
C ILE A 271 -24.46 3.96 22.26
N PRO A 272 -24.67 4.65 23.42
CA PRO A 272 -25.81 4.36 24.26
C PRO A 272 -27.08 4.62 23.45
N ALA A 273 -28.03 3.68 23.54
CA ALA A 273 -29.33 3.87 22.91
C ALA A 273 -29.93 5.20 23.41
N PRO A 274 -30.57 6.00 22.51
CA PRO A 274 -31.21 7.23 22.94
C PRO A 274 -32.17 6.88 24.06
N THR A 275 -31.97 7.49 25.23
CA THR A 275 -32.95 7.39 26.33
C THR A 275 -34.25 8.00 25.89
N GLY A 276 -35.22 7.15 25.53
CA GLY A 276 -36.54 7.57 25.18
C GLY A 276 -37.12 8.32 26.36
N THR A 277 -37.38 9.63 26.19
CA THR A 277 -38.22 10.38 27.08
C THR A 277 -39.63 9.78 26.97
N ALA A 278 -40.03 9.08 28.03
CA ALA A 278 -41.42 8.65 28.19
C ALA A 278 -42.28 9.92 28.24
N GLY A 279 -42.89 10.22 27.11
CA GLY A 279 -43.90 11.26 27.02
C GLY A 279 -45.11 10.83 27.86
N GLY A 280 -45.38 11.56 28.94
CA GLY A 280 -46.56 11.39 29.76
C GLY A 280 -47.81 11.54 28.91
N ALA A 281 -48.63 10.50 28.90
CA ALA A 281 -49.96 10.58 28.37
C ALA A 281 -50.82 11.45 29.34
N GLU A 282 -51.08 12.71 28.96
CA GLU A 282 -52.15 13.49 29.56
C GLU A 282 -53.48 12.91 29.10
N THR A 283 -54.18 12.29 30.05
CA THR A 283 -55.59 11.91 29.91
C THR A 283 -56.44 13.18 29.93
N VAL A 284 -56.92 13.61 28.77
CA VAL A 284 -57.97 14.63 28.70
C VAL A 284 -59.31 13.94 29.03
N SER A 285 -59.83 14.24 30.22
CA SER A 285 -61.17 13.90 30.62
C SER A 285 -62.17 14.75 29.82
N ALA A 286 -63.08 14.13 29.09
CA ALA A 286 -64.25 14.80 28.53
C ALA A 286 -65.31 14.94 29.63
N LEU A 287 -65.75 16.14 29.88
CA LEU A 287 -66.98 16.46 30.58
C LEU A 287 -67.87 17.32 29.66
N ASP A 288 -69.06 16.78 29.46
CA ASP A 288 -70.30 17.39 28.94
C ASP A 288 -70.35 17.81 27.46
#